data_d74ab87a6331ab97f26d624cc29fa0ec
#
_entry.id   d74ab87a6331ab97f26d624cc29fa0ec
#
_cell.length_a   1.000
_cell.length_b   1.000
_cell.length_c   1.000
_cell.angle_alpha   90.00
_cell.angle_beta   90.00
_cell.angle_gamma   90.00
#
_symmetry.space_group_name_H-M   'P 1'
#
loop_
_entity.id
_entity.type
_entity.pdbx_description
1 polymer ?
#
loop_
_entity_poly.entity_id
_entity_poly.type
_entity_poly.pdbx_seq_one_letter_code
_entity_poly.pdbx_strand_id
1 'polypeptide(L)'
;FCAKCGAESEVSMAGWQRTCPACGAHHFPRTDPVVIMLITHGNAVLMGRSPGWPEGMFSLLAGFVEPGETLEAAVRREVFEESGVRVGAVEYLSSQPWPFPASLMFGCHGHATSREITIDPQEIEAAMWVSREEMMTIVAGDHPTVLPARKGAIAHFLIENWLADTLD
;
A
#
# COMPACT_ATOMS: atom_id res chain seq x y z
N PHE A 1 -5.80 -27.52 8.45
CA PHE A 1 -7.15 -27.93 8.83
C PHE A 1 -8.18 -27.28 7.92
N CYS A 2 -9.35 -27.89 7.79
CA CYS A 2 -10.46 -27.41 6.98
C CYS A 2 -11.19 -26.27 7.70
N ALA A 3 -11.32 -25.10 7.07
CA ALA A 3 -12.04 -23.95 7.64
C ALA A 3 -13.55 -24.20 7.81
N LYS A 4 -14.12 -25.20 7.12
CA LYS A 4 -15.56 -25.53 7.21
C LYS A 4 -15.89 -26.48 8.35
N CYS A 5 -15.06 -27.50 8.62
CA CYS A 5 -15.40 -28.57 9.59
C CYS A 5 -14.28 -28.90 10.59
N GLY A 6 -13.13 -28.24 10.53
CA GLY A 6 -12.00 -28.45 11.44
C GLY A 6 -11.16 -29.72 11.20
N ALA A 7 -11.58 -30.61 10.29
CA ALA A 7 -10.80 -31.83 10.00
C ALA A 7 -9.48 -31.50 9.30
N GLU A 8 -8.51 -32.40 9.39
CA GLU A 8 -7.26 -32.27 8.62
C GLU A 8 -7.55 -32.31 7.12
N SER A 9 -6.91 -31.42 6.37
CA SER A 9 -7.05 -31.32 4.91
C SER A 9 -5.80 -31.83 4.21
N GLU A 10 -5.94 -32.34 3.00
CA GLU A 10 -4.89 -32.91 2.20
C GLU A 10 -4.44 -31.97 1.09
N VAL A 11 -3.16 -31.98 0.73
CA VAL A 11 -2.63 -31.24 -0.41
C VAL A 11 -3.11 -31.91 -1.71
N SER A 12 -3.65 -31.11 -2.63
CA SER A 12 -4.09 -31.55 -3.95
C SER A 12 -3.68 -30.54 -5.03
N MET A 13 -3.83 -30.88 -6.29
CA MET A 13 -3.49 -30.03 -7.45
C MET A 13 -2.05 -29.46 -7.35
N ALA A 14 -1.08 -30.29 -6.99
CA ALA A 14 0.32 -29.92 -6.81
C ALA A 14 0.54 -28.72 -5.84
N GLY A 15 -0.33 -28.56 -4.82
CA GLY A 15 -0.26 -27.48 -3.83
C GLY A 15 -1.13 -26.27 -4.11
N TRP A 16 -1.74 -26.17 -5.28
CA TRP A 16 -2.68 -25.09 -5.61
C TRP A 16 -4.02 -25.18 -4.89
N GLN A 17 -4.28 -26.33 -4.28
CA GLN A 17 -5.52 -26.59 -3.54
C GLN A 17 -5.25 -27.52 -2.35
N ARG A 18 -6.01 -27.35 -1.30
CA ARG A 18 -6.18 -28.37 -0.26
C ARG A 18 -7.62 -28.87 -0.30
N THR A 19 -7.80 -30.16 -0.16
CA THR A 19 -9.14 -30.81 -0.13
C THR A 19 -9.37 -31.43 1.21
N CYS A 20 -10.56 -31.25 1.77
CA CYS A 20 -10.96 -31.88 3.01
C CYS A 20 -11.58 -33.25 2.72
N PRO A 21 -10.99 -34.38 3.17
CA PRO A 21 -11.57 -35.71 2.94
C PRO A 21 -12.87 -35.93 3.73
N ALA A 22 -13.09 -35.18 4.82
CA ALA A 22 -14.28 -35.35 5.66
C ALA A 22 -15.54 -34.65 5.11
N CYS A 23 -15.41 -33.49 4.45
CA CYS A 23 -16.59 -32.73 3.98
C CYS A 23 -16.50 -32.28 2.51
N GLY A 24 -15.44 -32.64 1.77
CA GLY A 24 -15.24 -32.30 0.37
C GLY A 24 -14.90 -30.83 0.11
N ALA A 25 -14.73 -29.99 1.11
CA ALA A 25 -14.42 -28.59 0.92
C ALA A 25 -13.03 -28.38 0.33
N HIS A 26 -12.90 -27.41 -0.58
CA HIS A 26 -11.64 -26.98 -1.18
C HIS A 26 -11.16 -25.70 -0.53
N HIS A 27 -9.85 -25.56 -0.34
CA HIS A 27 -9.17 -24.37 0.15
C HIS A 27 -8.02 -24.02 -0.79
N PHE A 28 -7.89 -22.74 -1.08
CA PHE A 28 -6.91 -22.23 -2.05
C PHE A 28 -5.85 -21.37 -1.35
N PRO A 29 -4.68 -21.14 -1.97
CA PRO A 29 -3.68 -20.21 -1.46
C PRO A 29 -4.29 -18.82 -1.25
N ARG A 30 -3.88 -18.18 -0.16
CA ARG A 30 -4.29 -16.80 0.17
C ARG A 30 -3.51 -15.81 -0.71
N THR A 31 -4.18 -14.77 -1.17
CA THR A 31 -3.59 -13.55 -1.71
C THR A 31 -4.25 -12.37 -1.02
N ASP A 32 -3.45 -11.56 -0.33
CA ASP A 32 -3.94 -10.43 0.45
C ASP A 32 -3.89 -9.16 -0.40
N PRO A 33 -5.03 -8.52 -0.72
CA PRO A 33 -5.05 -7.26 -1.46
C PRO A 33 -4.59 -6.12 -0.55
N VAL A 34 -3.65 -5.31 -1.05
CA VAL A 34 -3.08 -4.14 -0.36
C VAL A 34 -3.12 -2.95 -1.29
N VAL A 35 -3.67 -1.83 -0.88
CA VAL A 35 -3.53 -0.56 -1.61
C VAL A 35 -2.25 0.14 -1.18
N ILE A 36 -1.55 0.73 -2.15
CA ILE A 36 -0.46 1.68 -1.92
C ILE A 36 -0.75 2.93 -2.72
N MET A 37 -0.73 4.10 -2.08
CA MET A 37 -1.34 5.27 -2.63
C MET A 37 -0.43 6.47 -2.75
N LEU A 38 -0.26 6.95 -3.97
CA LEU A 38 0.31 8.25 -4.28
C LEU A 38 -0.77 9.31 -4.05
N ILE A 39 -0.79 9.93 -2.88
CA ILE A 39 -1.77 10.96 -2.52
C ILE A 39 -1.17 12.33 -2.78
N THR A 40 -1.77 13.07 -3.71
CA THR A 40 -1.28 14.39 -4.11
C THR A 40 -2.18 15.53 -3.61
N HIS A 41 -1.56 16.66 -3.28
CA HIS A 41 -2.22 17.94 -3.01
C HIS A 41 -1.40 19.08 -3.63
N GLY A 42 -1.90 19.65 -4.73
CA GLY A 42 -1.12 20.60 -5.52
C GLY A 42 0.18 20.00 -6.01
N ASN A 43 1.31 20.65 -5.69
CA ASN A 43 2.65 20.19 -6.09
C ASN A 43 3.34 19.31 -5.03
N ALA A 44 2.58 18.60 -4.21
CA ALA A 44 3.14 17.78 -3.13
C ALA A 44 2.48 16.40 -3.06
N VAL A 45 3.22 15.41 -2.55
CA VAL A 45 2.80 14.04 -2.27
C VAL A 45 2.88 13.75 -0.78
N LEU A 46 1.91 12.99 -0.25
CA LEU A 46 1.90 12.54 1.14
C LEU A 46 2.82 11.33 1.30
N MET A 47 3.72 11.41 2.27
CA MET A 47 4.60 10.33 2.67
C MET A 47 4.39 10.02 4.15
N GLY A 48 4.53 8.75 4.50
CA GLY A 48 4.45 8.29 5.88
C GLY A 48 5.63 7.42 6.28
N ARG A 49 5.77 7.22 7.58
CA ARG A 49 6.79 6.37 8.18
C ARG A 49 6.15 5.51 9.27
N SER A 50 6.29 4.19 9.15
CA SER A 50 5.80 3.26 10.17
C SER A 50 6.80 3.06 11.30
N PRO A 51 6.33 2.74 12.53
CA PRO A 51 7.21 2.45 13.66
C PRO A 51 8.21 1.34 13.35
N GLY A 52 9.43 1.51 13.82
CA GLY A 52 10.50 0.53 13.67
C GLY A 52 11.19 0.49 12.30
N TRP A 53 10.83 1.35 11.37
CA TRP A 53 11.58 1.49 10.13
C TRP A 53 12.97 2.12 10.35
N PRO A 54 13.97 1.82 9.48
CA PRO A 54 15.25 2.50 9.52
C PRO A 54 15.11 4.02 9.49
N GLU A 55 16.04 4.73 10.14
CA GLU A 55 16.07 6.20 10.10
C GLU A 55 16.07 6.73 8.67
N GLY A 56 15.28 7.77 8.41
CA GLY A 56 15.13 8.37 7.07
C GLY A 56 14.26 7.58 6.09
N MET A 57 13.78 6.39 6.45
CA MET A 57 12.90 5.63 5.59
C MET A 57 11.47 6.17 5.66
N PHE A 58 10.99 6.71 4.55
CA PHE A 58 9.61 7.09 4.31
C PHE A 58 9.10 6.40 3.04
N SER A 59 7.80 6.18 2.97
CA SER A 59 7.15 5.60 1.79
C SER A 59 5.79 6.24 1.56
N LEU A 60 5.18 5.90 0.44
CA LEU A 60 3.74 6.10 0.25
C LEU A 60 2.99 5.29 1.30
N LEU A 61 1.83 5.78 1.74
CA LEU A 61 0.95 5.06 2.66
C LEU A 61 0.43 3.78 1.98
N ALA A 62 0.18 2.74 2.76
CA ALA A 62 -0.29 1.47 2.24
C ALA A 62 -1.03 0.68 3.32
N GLY A 63 -2.15 0.06 2.95
CA GLY A 63 -2.93 -0.75 3.88
C GLY A 63 -3.71 -1.86 3.21
N PHE A 64 -4.24 -2.78 4.01
CA PHE A 64 -5.01 -3.90 3.52
C PHE A 64 -6.41 -3.49 3.09
N VAL A 65 -6.88 -4.09 1.99
CA VAL A 65 -8.29 -3.97 1.59
C VAL A 65 -9.11 -4.90 2.47
N GLU A 66 -10.15 -4.37 3.10
CA GLU A 66 -11.04 -5.14 3.96
C GLU A 66 -12.09 -5.94 3.16
N PRO A 67 -12.66 -7.03 3.74
CA PRO A 67 -13.71 -7.81 3.07
C PRO A 67 -14.93 -6.96 2.68
N GLY A 68 -15.24 -6.94 1.39
CA GLY A 68 -16.37 -6.17 0.84
C GLY A 68 -16.05 -4.72 0.49
N GLU A 69 -14.80 -4.29 0.66
CA GLU A 69 -14.32 -2.95 0.35
C GLU A 69 -13.81 -2.86 -1.11
N THR A 70 -13.97 -1.71 -1.76
CA THR A 70 -13.34 -1.42 -3.05
C THR A 70 -11.95 -0.81 -2.84
N LEU A 71 -11.09 -0.84 -3.88
CA LEU A 71 -9.76 -0.22 -3.80
C LEU A 71 -9.83 1.27 -3.44
N GLU A 72 -10.77 2.00 -4.04
CA GLU A 72 -10.96 3.43 -3.80
C GLU A 72 -11.45 3.72 -2.37
N ALA A 73 -12.27 2.83 -1.81
CA ALA A 73 -12.72 2.94 -0.43
C ALA A 73 -11.57 2.67 0.54
N ALA A 74 -10.78 1.61 0.29
CA ALA A 74 -9.60 1.27 1.07
C ALA A 74 -8.57 2.43 1.08
N VAL A 75 -8.27 3.02 -0.08
CA VAL A 75 -7.39 4.20 -0.16
C VAL A 75 -7.90 5.34 0.71
N ARG A 76 -9.20 5.67 0.62
CA ARG A 76 -9.77 6.78 1.42
C ARG A 76 -9.76 6.48 2.92
N ARG A 77 -10.03 5.24 3.32
CA ARG A 77 -10.03 4.81 4.72
C ARG A 77 -8.61 4.83 5.30
N GLU A 78 -7.68 4.11 4.69
CA GLU A 78 -6.29 4.01 5.16
C GLU A 78 -5.62 5.38 5.28
N VAL A 79 -5.74 6.24 4.26
CA VAL A 79 -5.17 7.59 4.32
C VAL A 79 -5.77 8.41 5.45
N PHE A 80 -7.09 8.27 5.68
CA PHE A 80 -7.75 8.99 6.75
C PHE A 80 -7.36 8.45 8.13
N GLU A 81 -7.30 7.14 8.31
CA GLU A 81 -6.92 6.49 9.57
C GLU A 81 -5.48 6.83 9.95
N GLU A 82 -4.54 6.68 9.01
CA GLU A 82 -3.12 6.95 9.28
C GLU A 82 -2.79 8.44 9.43
N SER A 83 -3.41 9.33 8.65
CA SER A 83 -2.97 10.72 8.54
C SER A 83 -4.05 11.80 8.74
N GLY A 84 -5.31 11.42 8.89
CA GLY A 84 -6.43 12.38 8.96
C GLY A 84 -6.75 13.10 7.64
N VAL A 85 -5.97 12.86 6.58
CA VAL A 85 -6.15 13.51 5.28
C VAL A 85 -7.36 12.91 4.55
N ARG A 86 -8.20 13.78 3.98
CA ARG A 86 -9.36 13.38 3.18
C ARG A 86 -8.99 13.29 1.71
N VAL A 87 -9.39 12.20 1.06
CA VAL A 87 -9.12 11.93 -0.36
C VAL A 87 -10.42 11.94 -1.15
N GLY A 88 -10.41 12.59 -2.31
CA GLY A 88 -11.52 12.67 -3.26
C GLY A 88 -11.51 11.54 -4.28
N ALA A 89 -11.26 11.90 -5.55
CA ALA A 89 -11.11 10.93 -6.64
C ALA A 89 -9.88 10.04 -6.41
N VAL A 90 -10.03 8.77 -6.76
CA VAL A 90 -8.97 7.76 -6.68
C VAL A 90 -8.97 6.96 -7.99
N GLU A 91 -7.79 6.73 -8.54
CA GLU A 91 -7.58 6.00 -9.80
C GLU A 91 -6.57 4.87 -9.57
N TYR A 92 -6.85 3.70 -10.14
CA TYR A 92 -5.89 2.59 -10.17
C TYR A 92 -4.85 2.85 -11.26
N LEU A 93 -3.57 2.62 -10.93
CA LEU A 93 -2.46 2.83 -11.86
C LEU A 93 -1.75 1.53 -12.23
N SER A 94 -1.41 0.70 -11.25
CA SER A 94 -0.55 -0.47 -11.46
C SER A 94 -0.71 -1.48 -10.33
N SER A 95 -0.17 -2.70 -10.50
CA SER A 95 -0.10 -3.69 -9.44
C SER A 95 1.26 -4.36 -9.38
N GLN A 96 1.64 -4.82 -8.19
CA GLN A 96 2.87 -5.55 -7.95
C GLN A 96 2.64 -6.72 -6.99
N PRO A 97 2.99 -7.97 -7.36
CA PRO A 97 3.06 -9.07 -6.42
C PRO A 97 4.08 -8.76 -5.31
N TRP A 98 3.66 -8.95 -4.07
CA TRP A 98 4.48 -8.74 -2.88
C TRP A 98 4.42 -10.01 -2.00
N PRO A 99 5.24 -11.05 -2.28
CA PRO A 99 5.12 -12.35 -1.64
C PRO A 99 5.75 -12.39 -0.23
N PHE A 100 5.46 -11.39 0.59
CA PHE A 100 5.94 -11.26 1.96
C PHE A 100 4.77 -10.99 2.93
N PRO A 101 3.94 -12.01 3.32
CA PRO A 101 4.01 -13.40 2.83
C PRO A 101 3.20 -13.69 1.56
N ALA A 102 2.13 -12.96 1.24
CA ALA A 102 1.19 -13.31 0.17
C ALA A 102 0.37 -12.11 -0.35
N SER A 103 0.95 -10.92 -0.41
CA SER A 103 0.22 -9.71 -0.83
C SER A 103 0.26 -9.49 -2.34
N LEU A 104 -0.81 -8.88 -2.85
CA LEU A 104 -0.87 -8.24 -4.15
C LEU A 104 -1.13 -6.74 -3.92
N MET A 105 -0.15 -5.92 -4.24
CA MET A 105 -0.25 -4.47 -4.08
C MET A 105 -0.92 -3.82 -5.29
N PHE A 106 -1.84 -2.91 -5.02
CA PHE A 106 -2.54 -2.08 -6.00
C PHE A 106 -2.10 -0.64 -5.82
N GLY A 107 -1.31 -0.15 -6.76
CA GLY A 107 -0.89 1.25 -6.82
C GLY A 107 -2.03 2.14 -7.29
N CYS A 108 -2.40 3.09 -6.46
CA CYS A 108 -3.48 4.04 -6.74
C CYS A 108 -2.95 5.48 -6.67
N HIS A 109 -3.56 6.37 -7.44
CA HIS A 109 -3.40 7.81 -7.31
C HIS A 109 -4.66 8.39 -6.68
N GLY A 110 -4.51 9.24 -5.66
CA GLY A 110 -5.61 9.92 -5.00
C GLY A 110 -5.35 11.42 -4.87
N HIS A 111 -6.40 12.23 -5.08
CA HIS A 111 -6.35 13.67 -4.88
C HIS A 111 -6.86 14.03 -3.49
N ALA A 112 -5.98 14.57 -2.64
CA ALA A 112 -6.37 15.04 -1.32
C ALA A 112 -7.27 16.28 -1.41
N THR A 113 -8.33 16.29 -0.60
CA THR A 113 -9.27 17.42 -0.45
C THR A 113 -9.02 18.20 0.85
N SER A 114 -8.11 17.72 1.69
CA SER A 114 -7.60 18.43 2.88
C SER A 114 -6.09 18.31 2.95
N ARG A 115 -5.43 19.20 3.70
CA ARG A 115 -3.96 19.21 3.82
C ARG A 115 -3.47 19.03 5.26
N GLU A 116 -4.34 19.25 6.24
CA GLU A 116 -3.98 19.07 7.65
C GLU A 116 -3.68 17.60 7.94
N ILE A 117 -2.53 17.34 8.55
CA ILE A 117 -2.09 16.00 8.94
C ILE A 117 -2.33 15.86 10.45
N THR A 118 -3.04 14.80 10.81
CA THR A 118 -3.24 14.35 12.18
C THR A 118 -3.00 12.84 12.21
N ILE A 119 -1.78 12.43 12.57
CA ILE A 119 -1.40 11.01 12.56
C ILE A 119 -2.07 10.24 13.70
N ASP A 120 -2.38 8.95 13.43
CA ASP A 120 -2.58 7.97 14.50
C ASP A 120 -1.23 7.37 14.89
N PRO A 121 -0.72 7.63 16.10
CA PRO A 121 0.59 7.14 16.53
C PRO A 121 0.64 5.61 16.76
N GLN A 122 -0.50 4.92 16.67
CA GLN A 122 -0.55 3.45 16.69
C GLN A 122 -0.28 2.86 15.30
N GLU A 123 -0.58 3.60 14.24
CA GLU A 123 -0.41 3.18 12.84
C GLU A 123 0.92 3.67 12.27
N ILE A 124 1.18 4.97 12.34
CA ILE A 124 2.40 5.59 11.81
C ILE A 124 3.06 6.53 12.82
N GLU A 125 4.37 6.67 12.76
CA GLU A 125 5.11 7.57 13.67
C GLU A 125 5.31 8.97 13.10
N ALA A 126 5.23 9.13 11.78
CA ALA A 126 5.34 10.43 11.10
C ALA A 126 4.65 10.42 9.73
N ALA A 127 4.11 11.58 9.36
CA ALA A 127 3.65 11.85 7.99
C ALA A 127 4.00 13.28 7.60
N MET A 128 4.25 13.50 6.30
CA MET A 128 4.59 14.81 5.78
C MET A 128 4.19 14.96 4.32
N TRP A 129 3.96 16.20 3.91
CA TRP A 129 3.86 16.56 2.50
C TRP A 129 5.25 16.88 1.96
N VAL A 130 5.64 16.19 0.89
CA VAL A 130 6.90 16.39 0.18
C VAL A 130 6.61 17.05 -1.16
N SER A 131 7.21 18.20 -1.42
CA SER A 131 7.05 18.89 -2.70
C SER A 131 7.73 18.11 -3.84
N ARG A 132 7.34 18.37 -5.08
CA ARG A 132 7.95 17.74 -6.27
C ARG A 132 9.45 18.04 -6.33
N GLU A 133 9.86 19.26 -6.02
CA GLU A 133 11.25 19.69 -5.99
C GLU A 133 12.05 18.94 -4.92
N GLU A 134 11.48 18.81 -3.73
CA GLU A 134 12.09 18.05 -2.63
C GLU A 134 12.16 16.56 -2.97
N MET A 135 11.10 15.99 -3.57
CA MET A 135 11.08 14.60 -4.01
C MET A 135 12.15 14.31 -5.06
N MET A 136 12.46 15.25 -5.95
CA MET A 136 13.58 15.12 -6.88
C MET A 136 14.93 14.96 -6.17
N THR A 137 15.17 15.70 -5.07
CA THR A 137 16.39 15.54 -4.27
C THR A 137 16.42 14.22 -3.51
N ILE A 138 15.26 13.75 -3.03
CA ILE A 138 15.13 12.43 -2.40
C ILE A 138 15.47 11.31 -3.41
N VAL A 139 14.87 11.33 -4.58
CA VAL A 139 15.10 10.30 -5.62
C VAL A 139 16.54 10.31 -6.11
N ALA A 140 17.19 11.48 -6.19
CA ALA A 140 18.60 11.60 -6.51
C ALA A 140 19.53 11.04 -5.40
N GLY A 141 19.01 10.87 -4.17
CA GLY A 141 19.79 10.43 -3.02
C GLY A 141 20.56 11.56 -2.32
N ASP A 142 20.24 12.81 -2.64
CA ASP A 142 20.91 14.01 -2.12
C ASP A 142 20.17 14.66 -0.94
N HIS A 143 19.01 14.10 -0.55
CA HIS A 143 18.23 14.66 0.57
C HIS A 143 18.88 14.32 1.92
N PRO A 144 19.01 15.31 2.84
CA PRO A 144 19.82 15.15 4.06
C PRO A 144 19.28 14.12 5.06
N THR A 145 17.97 13.87 5.06
CA THR A 145 17.31 13.04 6.09
C THR A 145 16.35 11.99 5.57
N VAL A 146 15.91 12.08 4.31
CA VAL A 146 14.94 11.13 3.74
C VAL A 146 15.63 10.29 2.66
N LEU A 147 15.49 8.98 2.81
CA LEU A 147 16.05 8.02 1.85
C LEU A 147 15.10 7.83 0.65
N PRO A 148 15.64 7.59 -0.55
CA PRO A 148 14.84 7.28 -1.72
C PRO A 148 14.06 5.97 -1.54
N ALA A 149 12.88 5.89 -2.15
CA ALA A 149 12.14 4.64 -2.24
C ALA A 149 12.98 3.55 -2.91
N ARG A 150 12.87 2.31 -2.40
CA ARG A 150 13.67 1.18 -2.91
C ARG A 150 13.39 0.94 -4.39
N LYS A 151 14.43 0.90 -5.20
CA LYS A 151 14.33 0.55 -6.63
C LYS A 151 13.65 -0.80 -6.83
N GLY A 152 12.68 -0.85 -7.73
CA GLY A 152 11.87 -2.03 -8.02
C GLY A 152 10.64 -2.19 -7.11
N ALA A 153 10.45 -1.34 -6.09
CA ALA A 153 9.20 -1.28 -5.35
C ALA A 153 8.17 -0.41 -6.09
N ILE A 154 6.89 -0.78 -5.99
CA ILE A 154 5.79 -0.02 -6.62
C ILE A 154 5.76 1.45 -6.17
N ALA A 155 6.13 1.76 -4.92
CA ALA A 155 6.26 3.13 -4.44
C ALA A 155 7.24 3.96 -5.29
N HIS A 156 8.39 3.37 -5.64
CA HIS A 156 9.38 4.02 -6.51
C HIS A 156 8.81 4.28 -7.91
N PHE A 157 8.15 3.27 -8.49
CA PHE A 157 7.49 3.39 -9.79
C PHE A 157 6.43 4.52 -9.79
N LEU A 158 5.57 4.58 -8.80
CA LEU A 158 4.54 5.61 -8.69
C LEU A 158 5.14 7.02 -8.54
N ILE A 159 6.17 7.17 -7.71
CA ILE A 159 6.86 8.45 -7.50
C ILE A 159 7.56 8.91 -8.78
N GLU A 160 8.28 8.02 -9.48
CA GLU A 160 8.97 8.38 -10.73
C GLU A 160 7.99 8.82 -11.82
N ASN A 161 6.87 8.10 -11.99
CA ASN A 161 5.85 8.48 -12.97
C ASN A 161 5.16 9.80 -12.61
N TRP A 162 4.93 10.07 -11.31
CA TRP A 162 4.44 11.36 -10.87
C TRP A 162 5.42 12.50 -11.19
N LEU A 163 6.71 12.31 -10.93
CA LEU A 163 7.74 13.30 -11.25
C LEU A 163 7.87 13.54 -12.74
N ALA A 164 7.66 12.52 -13.56
CA ALA A 164 7.73 12.57 -15.01
C ALA A 164 6.43 13.06 -15.69
N ASP A 165 5.35 13.31 -14.94
CA ASP A 165 4.01 13.61 -15.45
C ASP A 165 3.47 12.52 -16.41
N THR A 166 3.69 11.26 -16.06
CA THR A 166 3.30 10.07 -16.86
C THR A 166 2.40 9.10 -16.08
N LEU A 167 1.51 9.62 -15.23
CA LEU A 167 0.56 8.82 -14.45
C LEU A 167 -0.70 8.40 -15.24
N ASP A 168 -0.80 8.76 -16.52
CA ASP A 168 -1.94 8.47 -17.40
C ASP A 168 -2.00 6.99 -17.84
#